data_b67a44005a5d1943a9c9952ba196eb26
#
_entry.id   b67a44005a5d1943a9c9952ba196eb26
#
_cell.length_a   1.000
_cell.length_b   1.000
_cell.length_c   1.000
_cell.angle_alpha   90.00
_cell.angle_beta   90.00
_cell.angle_gamma   90.00
#
_symmetry.space_group_name_H-M   'P 1'
#
loop_
_entity.id
_entity.type
_entity.pdbx_description
1 polymer ?
#
loop_
_entity_poly.entity_id
_entity_poly.type
_entity_poly.pdbx_seq_one_letter_code
_entity_poly.pdbx_strand_id
1 'polypeptide(L)'
;MYYFLTQDLESAFKLTCLVKGTVDRTNFNCNCSLYKDYDFDVFLNVIKEAIKNNTEANGKFCNLKSGKVYLAVFYDDDVGQERGLLLFSIEEGSWFSNSKSKSAVEHLQVRFDSSRLSAGISRATAGLLRGLVDAGVVDRAIGGGSTSYQEEVKNAYLKLGFNMSYEFCYEKNSSSACYEKQADTDKQLEENIE
;
A
#
# COMPACT_ATOMS: atom_id res chain seq x y z
N MET A 1 5.02 -17.29 4.36
CA MET A 1 5.18 -15.84 4.69
C MET A 1 4.28 -15.52 5.86
N TYR A 2 4.85 -14.95 6.93
CA TYR A 2 4.10 -14.48 8.10
C TYR A 2 4.26 -12.97 8.23
N TYR A 3 3.41 -12.35 9.06
CA TYR A 3 3.44 -10.92 9.29
C TYR A 3 3.03 -10.58 10.72
N PHE A 4 3.49 -9.45 11.21
CA PHE A 4 3.06 -8.88 12.50
C PHE A 4 3.17 -7.35 12.50
N LEU A 5 2.48 -6.74 13.46
CA LEU A 5 2.61 -5.31 13.76
C LEU A 5 3.92 -5.09 14.50
N THR A 6 4.93 -4.56 13.82
CA THR A 6 6.23 -4.31 14.47
C THR A 6 6.10 -3.24 15.55
N GLN A 7 6.74 -3.49 16.71
CA GLN A 7 6.79 -2.56 17.85
C GLN A 7 8.21 -2.04 18.08
N ASP A 8 9.15 -2.48 17.27
CA ASP A 8 10.54 -2.08 17.37
C ASP A 8 10.78 -0.75 16.66
N LEU A 9 10.89 0.33 17.44
CA LEU A 9 11.12 1.67 16.92
C LEU A 9 12.52 1.82 16.27
N GLU A 10 13.49 1.03 16.71
CA GLU A 10 14.85 1.07 16.12
C GLU A 10 14.86 0.56 14.68
N SER A 11 13.91 -0.31 14.33
CA SER A 11 13.73 -0.79 12.96
C SER A 11 13.22 0.29 11.98
N ALA A 12 12.67 1.42 12.47
CA ALA A 12 12.04 2.43 11.63
C ALA A 12 12.97 2.95 10.53
N PHE A 13 14.21 3.28 10.87
CA PHE A 13 15.20 3.78 9.91
C PHE A 13 15.52 2.73 8.84
N LYS A 14 15.77 1.48 9.26
CA LYS A 14 16.02 0.36 8.35
C LYS A 14 14.86 0.15 7.37
N LEU A 15 13.63 0.11 7.87
CA LEU A 15 12.44 -0.07 7.04
C LEU A 15 12.27 1.08 6.04
N THR A 16 12.52 2.33 6.48
CA THR A 16 12.48 3.51 5.60
C THR A 16 13.54 3.42 4.50
N CYS A 17 14.77 2.96 4.81
CA CYS A 17 15.81 2.72 3.80
C CYS A 17 15.40 1.64 2.78
N LEU A 18 14.74 0.57 3.22
CA LEU A 18 14.25 -0.50 2.33
C LEU A 18 13.15 0.02 1.39
N VAL A 19 12.24 0.86 1.91
CA VAL A 19 11.23 1.53 1.09
C VAL A 19 11.87 2.47 0.09
N LYS A 20 12.81 3.32 0.52
CA LYS A 20 13.54 4.22 -0.37
C LYS A 20 14.20 3.46 -1.51
N GLY A 21 14.91 2.38 -1.22
CA GLY A 21 15.55 1.55 -2.25
C GLY A 21 14.54 0.95 -3.24
N THR A 22 13.29 0.72 -2.82
CA THR A 22 12.21 0.29 -3.72
C THR A 22 11.68 1.45 -4.55
N VAL A 23 11.46 2.61 -3.93
CA VAL A 23 11.04 3.85 -4.61
C VAL A 23 12.04 4.22 -5.70
N ASP A 24 13.33 4.22 -5.39
CA ASP A 24 14.40 4.56 -6.35
C ASP A 24 14.40 3.60 -7.56
N ARG A 25 14.17 2.31 -7.34
CA ARG A 25 14.03 1.35 -8.42
C ARG A 25 12.75 1.54 -9.25
N THR A 26 11.66 1.92 -8.61
CA THR A 26 10.36 2.11 -9.25
C THR A 26 10.32 3.40 -10.05
N ASN A 27 10.90 4.49 -9.53
CA ASN A 27 11.00 5.78 -10.23
C ASN A 27 11.75 5.67 -11.55
N PHE A 28 12.66 4.71 -11.68
CA PHE A 28 13.36 4.45 -12.93
C PHE A 28 12.43 3.89 -14.02
N ASN A 29 11.34 3.22 -13.62
CA ASN A 29 10.45 2.50 -14.54
C ASN A 29 9.00 3.03 -14.57
N CYS A 30 8.66 4.02 -13.75
CA CYS A 30 7.28 4.47 -13.57
C CYS A 30 7.20 6.00 -13.49
N ASN A 31 6.29 6.59 -14.29
CA ASN A 31 6.00 8.02 -14.25
C ASN A 31 5.02 8.42 -13.12
N CYS A 32 4.83 7.57 -12.11
CA CYS A 32 3.94 7.86 -11.00
C CYS A 32 4.50 8.99 -10.13
N SER A 33 3.77 10.09 -9.99
CA SER A 33 4.19 11.27 -9.23
C SER A 33 4.33 10.99 -7.73
N LEU A 34 3.57 10.04 -7.18
CA LEU A 34 3.65 9.65 -5.77
C LEU A 34 5.08 9.29 -5.32
N TYR A 35 5.92 8.80 -6.25
CA TYR A 35 7.30 8.48 -5.94
C TYR A 35 8.28 9.60 -6.24
N LYS A 36 7.89 10.58 -7.06
CA LYS A 36 8.77 11.74 -7.37
C LYS A 36 8.92 12.68 -6.17
N ASP A 37 7.86 12.79 -5.37
CA ASP A 37 7.80 13.66 -4.20
C ASP A 37 8.13 12.93 -2.90
N TYR A 38 8.78 11.74 -3.00
CA TYR A 38 9.16 10.97 -1.82
C TYR A 38 10.19 11.74 -0.99
N ASP A 39 9.79 12.10 0.22
CA ASP A 39 10.65 12.70 1.24
C ASP A 39 10.96 11.65 2.31
N PHE A 40 12.26 11.37 2.50
CA PHE A 40 12.73 10.36 3.42
C PHE A 40 12.37 10.66 4.88
N ASP A 41 12.53 11.92 5.30
CA ASP A 41 12.31 12.30 6.70
C ASP A 41 10.82 12.34 7.03
N VAL A 42 9.99 12.80 6.10
CA VAL A 42 8.53 12.73 6.22
C VAL A 42 8.09 11.27 6.35
N PHE A 43 8.57 10.40 5.47
CA PHE A 43 8.20 8.99 5.51
C PHE A 43 8.71 8.28 6.77
N LEU A 44 9.94 8.57 7.22
CA LEU A 44 10.48 8.06 8.47
C LEU A 44 9.60 8.41 9.66
N ASN A 45 9.06 9.63 9.70
CA ASN A 45 8.15 10.04 10.77
C ASN A 45 6.82 9.28 10.71
N VAL A 46 6.29 9.01 9.51
CA VAL A 46 5.09 8.17 9.33
C VAL A 46 5.34 6.76 9.85
N ILE A 47 6.47 6.15 9.52
CA ILE A 47 6.84 4.81 10.01
C ILE A 47 6.98 4.79 11.53
N LYS A 48 7.64 5.78 12.13
CA LYS A 48 7.76 5.90 13.59
C LYS A 48 6.41 6.01 14.27
N GLU A 49 5.50 6.84 13.74
CA GLU A 49 4.16 6.99 14.30
C GLU A 49 3.34 5.69 14.18
N ALA A 50 3.43 4.99 13.04
CA ALA A 50 2.78 3.70 12.86
C ALA A 50 3.29 2.64 13.85
N ILE A 51 4.61 2.58 14.10
CA ILE A 51 5.20 1.67 15.10
C ILE A 51 4.74 2.03 16.52
N LYS A 52 4.66 3.32 16.84
CA LYS A 52 4.11 3.77 18.12
C LYS A 52 2.65 3.32 18.30
N ASN A 53 1.83 3.47 17.27
CA ASN A 53 0.45 3.00 17.28
C ASN A 53 0.36 1.47 17.42
N ASN A 54 1.27 0.72 16.78
CA ASN A 54 1.40 -0.72 16.96
C ASN A 54 1.71 -1.09 18.43
N THR A 55 2.59 -0.32 19.07
CA THR A 55 2.95 -0.52 20.49
C THR A 55 1.75 -0.24 21.39
N GLU A 56 0.98 0.82 21.13
CA GLU A 56 -0.26 1.12 21.86
C GLU A 56 -1.33 0.03 21.67
N ALA A 57 -1.35 -0.61 20.52
CA ALA A 57 -2.19 -1.79 20.22
C ALA A 57 -1.62 -3.09 20.82
N ASN A 58 -0.43 -3.01 21.46
CA ASN A 58 0.28 -4.15 22.02
C ASN A 58 0.60 -5.23 20.95
N GLY A 59 0.86 -4.79 19.71
CA GLY A 59 1.11 -5.66 18.56
C GLY A 59 -0.08 -6.54 18.14
N LYS A 60 -1.29 -6.27 18.63
CA LYS A 60 -2.47 -7.11 18.40
C LYS A 60 -3.48 -6.43 17.48
N PHE A 61 -3.90 -7.13 16.44
CA PHE A 61 -4.87 -6.64 15.47
C PHE A 61 -6.25 -6.35 16.09
N CYS A 62 -6.66 -7.07 17.12
CA CYS A 62 -7.93 -6.83 17.82
C CYS A 62 -7.95 -5.51 18.63
N ASN A 63 -6.82 -4.87 18.84
CA ASN A 63 -6.69 -3.63 19.61
C ASN A 63 -6.55 -2.38 18.72
N LEU A 64 -6.70 -2.51 17.40
CA LEU A 64 -6.58 -1.40 16.48
C LEU A 64 -7.70 -0.36 16.73
N LYS A 65 -7.33 0.91 16.71
CA LYS A 65 -8.24 2.05 16.97
C LYS A 65 -8.42 2.87 15.70
N SER A 66 -9.61 3.44 15.53
CA SER A 66 -9.91 4.37 14.43
C SER A 66 -9.07 5.65 14.52
N GLY A 67 -8.80 6.26 13.37
CA GLY A 67 -8.02 7.49 13.24
C GLY A 67 -6.51 7.28 13.38
N LYS A 68 -6.04 6.04 13.31
CA LYS A 68 -4.61 5.71 13.44
C LYS A 68 -4.09 4.92 12.26
N VAL A 69 -2.81 5.15 11.95
CA VAL A 69 -2.05 4.41 10.92
C VAL A 69 -1.23 3.32 11.60
N TYR A 70 -1.15 2.17 10.98
CA TYR A 70 -0.47 0.97 11.46
C TYR A 70 0.48 0.41 10.42
N LEU A 71 1.48 -0.34 10.87
CA LEU A 71 2.52 -0.93 10.04
C LEU A 71 2.59 -2.44 10.27
N ALA A 72 2.28 -3.23 9.25
CA ALA A 72 2.59 -4.65 9.22
C ALA A 72 3.86 -4.91 8.40
N VAL A 73 4.78 -5.71 8.92
CA VAL A 73 5.99 -6.14 8.21
C VAL A 73 5.84 -7.62 7.87
N PHE A 74 6.17 -7.95 6.62
CA PHE A 74 6.09 -9.31 6.08
C PHE A 74 7.48 -9.95 6.07
N TYR A 75 7.55 -11.20 6.55
CA TYR A 75 8.77 -11.99 6.65
C TYR A 75 8.62 -13.28 5.85
N ASP A 76 9.72 -13.79 5.31
CA ASP A 76 9.69 -15.16 4.80
C ASP A 76 9.70 -16.19 5.95
N ASP A 77 9.20 -17.39 5.64
CA ASP A 77 9.06 -18.45 6.64
C ASP A 77 10.40 -19.11 6.98
N ASP A 78 11.38 -19.07 6.08
CA ASP A 78 12.60 -19.85 6.18
C ASP A 78 13.73 -19.11 6.90
N VAL A 79 13.93 -17.83 6.60
CA VAL A 79 15.08 -17.04 7.08
C VAL A 79 14.69 -15.89 8.00
N GLY A 80 13.40 -15.59 8.15
CA GLY A 80 12.92 -14.47 8.96
C GLY A 80 13.35 -13.10 8.43
N GLN A 81 13.65 -12.98 7.14
CA GLN A 81 14.06 -11.74 6.51
C GLN A 81 12.83 -10.92 6.11
N GLU A 82 12.90 -9.60 6.29
CA GLU A 82 11.85 -8.69 5.85
C GLU A 82 11.74 -8.70 4.31
N ARG A 83 10.54 -8.94 3.80
CA ARG A 83 10.23 -9.00 2.36
C ARG A 83 9.38 -7.84 1.87
N GLY A 84 8.72 -7.16 2.76
CA GLY A 84 7.90 -6.00 2.45
C GLY A 84 7.15 -5.47 3.65
N LEU A 85 6.35 -4.45 3.41
CA LEU A 85 5.48 -3.86 4.42
C LEU A 85 4.13 -3.45 3.84
N LEU A 86 3.17 -3.32 4.74
CA LEU A 86 1.87 -2.70 4.52
C LEU A 86 1.69 -1.57 5.52
N LEU A 87 1.43 -0.37 5.02
CA LEU A 87 0.97 0.77 5.79
C LEU A 87 -0.54 0.89 5.57
N PHE A 88 -1.33 0.88 6.64
CA PHE A 88 -2.78 0.95 6.58
C PHE A 88 -3.35 1.74 7.75
N SER A 89 -4.53 2.32 7.58
CA SER A 89 -5.27 2.97 8.66
C SER A 89 -6.52 2.20 9.02
N ILE A 90 -7.02 2.46 10.24
CA ILE A 90 -8.40 2.17 10.62
C ILE A 90 -9.17 3.48 10.63
N GLU A 91 -10.18 3.56 9.79
CA GLU A 91 -11.02 4.76 9.63
C GLU A 91 -12.44 4.47 10.09
N GLU A 92 -13.12 5.46 10.65
CA GLU A 92 -14.50 5.37 11.08
C GLU A 92 -15.35 6.37 10.31
N GLY A 93 -16.48 5.88 9.81
CA GLY A 93 -17.42 6.69 9.06
C GLY A 93 -17.04 6.90 7.59
N SER A 94 -17.81 7.75 6.94
CA SER A 94 -17.51 8.29 5.61
C SER A 94 -18.09 9.70 5.52
N TRP A 95 -17.56 10.50 4.62
CA TRP A 95 -18.01 11.87 4.36
C TRP A 95 -19.50 11.95 4.00
N PHE A 96 -20.06 10.86 3.46
CA PHE A 96 -21.39 10.80 2.86
C PHE A 96 -22.40 10.07 3.74
N SER A 97 -21.99 9.59 4.90
CA SER A 97 -22.90 8.84 5.75
C SER A 97 -22.58 9.02 7.23
N ASN A 98 -23.63 9.04 8.05
CA ASN A 98 -23.52 8.98 9.52
C ASN A 98 -23.16 7.55 10.00
N SER A 99 -22.70 6.68 9.12
CA SER A 99 -22.32 5.34 9.46
C SER A 99 -21.09 5.36 10.39
N LYS A 100 -21.19 4.65 11.50
CA LYS A 100 -20.06 4.35 12.38
C LYS A 100 -19.27 3.14 11.95
N SER A 101 -19.42 2.71 10.69
CA SER A 101 -18.69 1.57 10.16
C SER A 101 -17.19 1.84 10.15
N LYS A 102 -16.43 0.85 10.56
CA LYS A 102 -14.97 0.88 10.55
C LYS A 102 -14.44 0.30 9.25
N SER A 103 -13.42 0.93 8.70
CA SER A 103 -12.76 0.48 7.48
C SER A 103 -11.26 0.34 7.72
N ALA A 104 -10.67 -0.76 7.27
CA ALA A 104 -9.22 -0.83 7.08
C ALA A 104 -8.89 -0.32 5.68
N VAL A 105 -8.03 0.70 5.59
CA VAL A 105 -7.66 1.33 4.31
C VAL A 105 -6.17 1.14 4.07
N GLU A 106 -5.80 0.47 2.99
CA GLU A 106 -4.42 0.37 2.52
C GLU A 106 -3.95 1.71 1.98
N HIS A 107 -2.81 2.19 2.48
CA HIS A 107 -2.15 3.39 1.97
C HIS A 107 -0.94 3.04 1.11
N LEU A 108 -0.18 2.05 1.52
CA LEU A 108 1.04 1.66 0.83
C LEU A 108 1.36 0.19 1.08
N GLN A 109 1.53 -0.56 0.00
CA GLN A 109 2.12 -1.89 0.00
C GLN A 109 3.46 -1.83 -0.74
N VAL A 110 4.53 -2.27 -0.11
CA VAL A 110 5.87 -2.27 -0.70
C VAL A 110 6.49 -3.66 -0.66
N ARG A 111 7.07 -4.09 -1.78
CA ARG A 111 7.98 -5.24 -1.90
C ARG A 111 9.41 -4.72 -1.84
N PHE A 112 10.23 -5.27 -0.96
CA PHE A 112 11.62 -4.82 -0.82
C PHE A 112 12.54 -5.34 -1.92
N ASP A 113 12.15 -6.40 -2.60
CA ASP A 113 12.92 -6.95 -3.72
C ASP A 113 11.99 -7.55 -4.81
N SER A 114 12.56 -7.93 -5.94
CA SER A 114 11.87 -8.57 -7.05
C SER A 114 11.92 -10.10 -7.01
N SER A 115 12.37 -10.69 -5.90
CA SER A 115 12.48 -12.14 -5.78
C SER A 115 11.11 -12.83 -5.81
N ARG A 116 11.10 -14.13 -6.12
CA ARG A 116 9.88 -14.95 -6.04
C ARG A 116 9.34 -15.02 -4.60
N LEU A 117 10.21 -14.92 -3.60
CA LEU A 117 9.82 -14.93 -2.19
C LEU A 117 8.94 -13.72 -1.84
N SER A 118 9.22 -12.55 -2.43
CA SER A 118 8.43 -11.34 -2.25
C SER A 118 7.15 -11.30 -3.10
N ALA A 119 6.98 -12.20 -4.08
CA ALA A 119 5.78 -12.26 -4.93
C ALA A 119 4.49 -12.56 -4.14
N GLY A 120 4.60 -13.17 -2.97
CA GLY A 120 3.47 -13.48 -2.09
C GLY A 120 2.91 -12.29 -1.30
N ILE A 121 3.58 -11.13 -1.29
CA ILE A 121 3.21 -9.98 -0.43
C ILE A 121 1.81 -9.46 -0.75
N SER A 122 1.44 -9.30 -2.03
CA SER A 122 0.10 -8.84 -2.41
C SER A 122 -1.00 -9.79 -1.90
N ARG A 123 -0.75 -11.10 -1.94
CA ARG A 123 -1.67 -12.09 -1.37
C ARG A 123 -1.71 -12.01 0.16
N ALA A 124 -0.57 -11.85 0.81
CA ALA A 124 -0.47 -11.72 2.26
C ALA A 124 -1.16 -10.43 2.75
N THR A 125 -0.99 -9.32 2.04
CA THR A 125 -1.68 -8.05 2.30
C THR A 125 -3.20 -8.21 2.19
N ALA A 126 -3.68 -8.73 1.06
CA ALA A 126 -5.11 -8.99 0.88
C ALA A 126 -5.65 -9.96 1.94
N GLY A 127 -4.87 -10.99 2.31
CA GLY A 127 -5.20 -11.93 3.39
C GLY A 127 -5.30 -11.27 4.76
N LEU A 128 -4.36 -10.36 5.08
CA LEU A 128 -4.40 -9.58 6.32
C LEU A 128 -5.66 -8.70 6.37
N LEU A 129 -5.91 -7.92 5.32
CA LEU A 129 -7.07 -7.01 5.26
C LEU A 129 -8.39 -7.78 5.35
N ARG A 130 -8.52 -8.91 4.64
CA ARG A 130 -9.67 -9.80 4.77
C ARG A 130 -9.79 -10.34 6.20
N GLY A 131 -8.68 -10.77 6.80
CA GLY A 131 -8.66 -11.30 8.17
C GLY A 131 -9.17 -10.30 9.21
N LEU A 132 -8.94 -8.99 9.01
CA LEU A 132 -9.50 -7.94 9.86
C LEU A 132 -11.03 -7.88 9.78
N VAL A 133 -11.60 -8.10 8.58
CA VAL A 133 -13.05 -8.17 8.37
C VAL A 133 -13.62 -9.45 8.98
N ASP A 134 -13.03 -10.59 8.66
CA ASP A 134 -13.50 -11.90 9.14
C ASP A 134 -13.45 -12.01 10.67
N ALA A 135 -12.50 -11.33 11.31
CA ALA A 135 -12.38 -11.25 12.77
C ALA A 135 -13.27 -10.16 13.41
N GLY A 136 -14.04 -9.41 12.63
CA GLY A 136 -14.90 -8.33 13.15
C GLY A 136 -14.15 -7.13 13.73
N VAL A 137 -12.87 -6.95 13.39
CA VAL A 137 -12.08 -5.77 13.80
C VAL A 137 -12.55 -4.54 13.03
N VAL A 138 -12.92 -4.73 11.76
CA VAL A 138 -13.50 -3.73 10.87
C VAL A 138 -14.68 -4.31 10.11
N ASP A 139 -15.58 -3.44 9.62
CA ASP A 139 -16.75 -3.85 8.84
C ASP A 139 -16.39 -4.08 7.37
N ARG A 140 -15.33 -3.43 6.89
CA ARG A 140 -14.86 -3.53 5.51
C ARG A 140 -13.36 -3.25 5.40
N ALA A 141 -12.77 -3.71 4.31
CA ALA A 141 -11.40 -3.39 3.94
C ALA A 141 -11.35 -2.83 2.51
N ILE A 142 -10.50 -1.84 2.33
CA ILE A 142 -10.26 -1.17 1.06
C ILE A 142 -8.77 -1.30 0.75
N GLY A 143 -8.46 -1.90 -0.37
CA GLY A 143 -7.09 -2.06 -0.81
C GLY A 143 -6.97 -1.96 -2.31
N GLY A 144 -5.77 -1.71 -2.80
CA GLY A 144 -5.50 -1.65 -4.22
C GLY A 144 -4.12 -1.09 -4.52
N GLY A 145 -3.55 -1.52 -5.63
CA GLY A 145 -2.24 -1.08 -6.07
C GLY A 145 -2.33 0.04 -7.10
N SER A 146 -1.53 1.06 -6.91
CA SER A 146 -1.34 2.15 -7.87
C SER A 146 -0.05 2.04 -8.69
N THR A 147 0.60 0.87 -8.69
CA THR A 147 1.95 0.71 -9.25
C THR A 147 2.03 -0.34 -10.35
N SER A 148 3.23 -0.55 -10.88
CA SER A 148 3.58 -1.44 -11.99
C SER A 148 3.16 -2.93 -11.87
N TYR A 149 2.59 -3.35 -10.75
CA TYR A 149 2.13 -4.73 -10.49
C TYR A 149 0.60 -4.84 -10.38
N GLN A 150 -0.14 -3.95 -11.03
CA GLN A 150 -1.61 -3.85 -10.91
C GLN A 150 -2.34 -5.18 -11.12
N GLU A 151 -2.00 -5.97 -12.13
CA GLU A 151 -2.66 -7.25 -12.41
C GLU A 151 -2.38 -8.30 -11.32
N GLU A 152 -1.16 -8.36 -10.78
CA GLU A 152 -0.81 -9.28 -9.70
C GLU A 152 -1.58 -8.93 -8.41
N VAL A 153 -1.62 -7.63 -8.08
CA VAL A 153 -2.35 -7.11 -6.93
C VAL A 153 -3.84 -7.34 -7.10
N LYS A 154 -4.42 -6.94 -8.24
CA LYS A 154 -5.83 -7.17 -8.60
C LYS A 154 -6.22 -8.65 -8.42
N ASN A 155 -5.44 -9.55 -9.01
CA ASN A 155 -5.70 -10.98 -8.91
C ASN A 155 -5.60 -11.52 -7.47
N ALA A 156 -4.69 -10.97 -6.65
CA ALA A 156 -4.58 -11.37 -5.26
C ALA A 156 -5.85 -11.00 -4.47
N TYR A 157 -6.35 -9.78 -4.65
CA TYR A 157 -7.57 -9.31 -3.98
C TYR A 157 -8.81 -10.06 -4.45
N LEU A 158 -9.02 -10.20 -5.76
CA LEU A 158 -10.18 -10.91 -6.32
C LEU A 158 -10.25 -12.37 -5.84
N LYS A 159 -9.12 -13.07 -5.81
CA LYS A 159 -9.04 -14.46 -5.31
C LYS A 159 -9.40 -14.60 -3.83
N LEU A 160 -9.29 -13.52 -3.06
CA LEU A 160 -9.65 -13.49 -1.64
C LEU A 160 -11.04 -12.90 -1.38
N GLY A 161 -11.85 -12.73 -2.42
CA GLY A 161 -13.25 -12.33 -2.31
C GLY A 161 -13.47 -10.82 -2.23
N PHE A 162 -12.47 -9.99 -2.54
CA PHE A 162 -12.69 -8.57 -2.70
C PHE A 162 -13.44 -8.29 -4.01
N ASN A 163 -14.34 -7.31 -3.98
CA ASN A 163 -15.02 -6.82 -5.16
C ASN A 163 -14.30 -5.56 -5.68
N MET A 164 -14.20 -5.44 -6.99
CA MET A 164 -13.67 -4.24 -7.62
C MET A 164 -14.68 -3.09 -7.51
N SER A 165 -14.31 -1.99 -6.86
CA SER A 165 -15.18 -0.83 -6.68
C SER A 165 -15.04 0.18 -7.83
N TYR A 166 -13.83 0.35 -8.36
CA TYR A 166 -13.51 1.17 -9.53
C TYR A 166 -12.16 0.74 -10.11
N GLU A 167 -11.99 0.94 -11.40
CA GLU A 167 -10.84 0.43 -12.15
C GLU A 167 -9.82 1.52 -12.52
N PHE A 168 -10.17 2.80 -12.39
CA PHE A 168 -9.35 3.90 -12.91
C PHE A 168 -8.95 4.87 -11.81
N CYS A 169 -7.67 5.25 -11.82
CA CYS A 169 -7.14 6.35 -11.05
C CYS A 169 -6.67 7.43 -12.01
N TYR A 170 -7.21 8.64 -11.86
CA TYR A 170 -6.79 9.79 -12.65
C TYR A 170 -5.95 10.72 -11.77
N GLU A 171 -4.77 11.08 -12.26
CA GLU A 171 -3.88 12.02 -11.59
C GLU A 171 -3.68 13.25 -12.50
N LYS A 172 -3.86 14.44 -11.93
CA LYS A 172 -3.52 15.70 -12.57
C LYS A 172 -2.36 16.36 -11.84
N ASN A 173 -1.23 16.47 -12.51
CA ASN A 173 -0.08 17.18 -11.98
C ASN A 173 -0.09 18.64 -12.44
N SER A 174 0.45 19.54 -11.62
CA SER A 174 0.59 20.95 -11.94
C SER A 174 1.71 21.23 -12.96
N SER A 175 2.62 20.27 -13.21
CA SER A 175 3.67 20.38 -14.22
C SER A 175 3.21 19.77 -15.55
N SER A 176 3.18 20.59 -16.59
CA SER A 176 2.73 20.26 -17.95
C SER A 176 3.54 19.17 -18.68
N ALA A 177 4.66 18.73 -18.14
CA ALA A 177 5.62 17.86 -18.82
C ALA A 177 5.14 16.41 -19.10
N CYS A 178 4.07 15.95 -18.44
CA CYS A 178 3.53 14.59 -18.68
C CYS A 178 2.47 14.54 -19.78
N TYR A 179 1.83 15.66 -20.10
CA TYR A 179 0.72 15.68 -21.06
C TYR A 179 1.15 15.81 -22.52
N GLU A 180 2.33 16.38 -22.80
CA GLU A 180 2.81 16.51 -24.18
C GLU A 180 3.06 15.16 -24.87
N LYS A 181 3.52 14.15 -24.12
CA LYS A 181 3.75 12.82 -24.69
C LYS A 181 2.47 12.02 -24.99
N GLN A 182 1.40 12.23 -24.22
CA GLN A 182 0.15 11.54 -24.44
C GLN A 182 -0.66 12.15 -25.58
N ALA A 183 -0.65 13.49 -25.71
CA ALA A 183 -1.27 14.20 -26.81
C ALA A 183 -0.63 13.87 -28.17
N ASP A 184 0.69 13.63 -28.21
CA ASP A 184 1.38 13.22 -29.44
C ASP A 184 1.05 11.75 -29.82
N THR A 185 0.79 10.88 -28.85
CA THR A 185 0.41 9.49 -29.11
C THR A 185 -1.04 9.41 -29.62
N ASP A 186 -1.95 10.21 -29.06
CA ASP A 186 -3.35 10.26 -29.49
C ASP A 186 -3.49 10.87 -30.89
N LYS A 187 -2.68 11.89 -31.25
CA LYS A 187 -2.61 12.44 -32.61
C LYS A 187 -2.08 11.43 -33.62
N GLN A 188 -1.06 10.64 -33.25
CA GLN A 188 -0.52 9.61 -34.13
C GLN A 188 -1.50 8.44 -34.36
N LEU A 189 -2.40 8.19 -33.39
CA LEU A 189 -3.47 7.19 -33.55
C LEU A 189 -4.60 7.70 -34.44
N GLU A 190 -4.94 8.99 -34.40
CA GLU A 190 -5.96 9.58 -35.28
C GLU A 190 -5.48 9.68 -36.74
N GLU A 191 -4.20 10.02 -36.97
CA GLU A 191 -3.63 10.10 -38.31
C GLU A 191 -3.43 8.72 -38.99
N ASN A 192 -3.49 7.60 -38.26
CA ASN A 192 -3.41 6.25 -38.82
C ASN A 192 -4.78 5.59 -39.07
N ILE A 193 -5.89 6.31 -38.87
CA ILE A 193 -7.26 5.82 -39.07
C ILE A 193 -7.92 6.46 -40.33
N GLU A 194 -7.28 7.46 -40.97
CA GLU A 194 -7.65 7.97 -42.29
C GLU A 194 -6.87 7.26 -43.39
#